data_fe00ac2d7f1776d593044329e4249d4e
#
_entry.id   fe00ac2d7f1776d593044329e4249d4e
#
_cell.length_a   1.000
_cell.length_b   1.000
_cell.length_c   1.000
_cell.angle_alpha   90.00
_cell.angle_beta   90.00
_cell.angle_gamma   90.00
#
_symmetry.space_group_name_H-M   'P 1'
#
loop_
_entity.id
_entity.type
_entity.pdbx_description
1 polymer ?
#
loop_
_entity_poly.entity_id
_entity_poly.type
_entity_poly.pdbx_seq_one_letter_code
_entity_poly.pdbx_strand_id
1 'polypeptide(L)'
;MKNKRDRLFFTLLFVPQAPQSSYDRRAELEVLLAIPSAQSACGMEITMTDRHPYYEFEKDTYEIDEFDCSSIFLFVGKERALLLDTGCGIGDLKGVIRKITDKPYIVIASHGHMDHIGGAGAFDELYINPADNYFLDVSFEKMLENRRNYADFIRKREDKYYPYSTENDMLCWEKKPKLLPLSDGQTFDLGRRIITAYSCPGHTPGEMVFIDSKTRYLFCADACNRNLLLMQSGDHTEGRYVSVEKAAKAMERIVSMKDQYDHVINSHHDYRGFGAPLADYVVDQALECMKKIVDGTAEIREIPDPLQLNATKTVAVYGDVFITYSKEGVYETR
;
A
#
# COMPACT_ATOMS: atom_id res chain seq x y z
N MET A 1 -17.48 -21.52 -46.24
CA MET A 1 -16.59 -22.50 -45.58
C MET A 1 -15.18 -21.98 -45.63
N LYS A 2 -14.63 -21.48 -44.53
CA LYS A 2 -13.27 -21.47 -44.07
C LYS A 2 -13.17 -20.50 -42.86
N ASN A 3 -13.00 -21.09 -41.70
CA ASN A 3 -12.77 -20.41 -40.44
C ASN A 3 -11.49 -19.54 -40.51
N LYS A 4 -11.58 -18.26 -40.24
CA LYS A 4 -10.47 -17.43 -39.82
C LYS A 4 -10.55 -17.26 -38.31
N ARG A 5 -9.63 -17.90 -37.59
CA ARG A 5 -9.31 -17.60 -36.19
C ARG A 5 -8.61 -16.24 -36.18
N ASP A 6 -9.30 -15.22 -35.75
CA ASP A 6 -8.69 -13.93 -35.45
C ASP A 6 -7.93 -14.07 -34.12
N ARG A 7 -6.59 -14.09 -34.24
CA ARG A 7 -5.70 -13.85 -33.11
C ARG A 7 -5.78 -12.37 -32.80
N LEU A 8 -6.44 -12.02 -31.70
CA LEU A 8 -6.27 -10.70 -31.09
C LEU A 8 -4.83 -10.59 -30.58
N PHE A 9 -4.04 -9.79 -31.24
CA PHE A 9 -2.77 -9.30 -30.72
C PHE A 9 -3.09 -8.26 -29.64
N PHE A 10 -2.84 -8.61 -28.39
CA PHE A 10 -2.72 -7.63 -27.33
C PHE A 10 -1.50 -6.77 -27.62
N THR A 11 -1.70 -5.60 -28.16
CA THR A 11 -0.68 -4.56 -28.16
C THR A 11 -0.63 -3.99 -26.75
N LEU A 12 0.28 -4.54 -25.92
CA LEU A 12 0.75 -3.87 -24.72
C LEU A 12 1.30 -2.51 -25.16
N LEU A 13 0.55 -1.46 -24.89
CA LEU A 13 1.08 -0.10 -24.93
C LEU A 13 2.15 -0.02 -23.84
N PHE A 14 3.41 -0.24 -24.25
CA PHE A 14 4.57 0.07 -23.46
C PHE A 14 4.49 1.54 -23.05
N VAL A 15 4.14 1.80 -21.79
CA VAL A 15 4.54 3.05 -21.13
C VAL A 15 6.06 2.95 -21.00
N PRO A 16 6.85 3.92 -21.52
CA PRO A 16 8.29 3.86 -21.40
C PRO A 16 8.66 3.75 -19.92
N GLN A 17 9.24 2.63 -19.54
CA GLN A 17 9.94 2.52 -18.25
C GLN A 17 11.09 3.53 -18.29
N ALA A 18 11.23 4.32 -17.24
CA ALA A 18 12.40 5.13 -17.00
C ALA A 18 13.65 4.24 -17.08
N PRO A 19 14.81 4.75 -17.55
CA PRO A 19 16.00 3.95 -17.68
C PRO A 19 16.35 3.32 -16.34
N GLN A 20 16.35 1.99 -16.31
CA GLN A 20 16.81 1.20 -15.17
C GLN A 20 18.26 1.61 -14.89
N SER A 21 18.49 2.29 -13.77
CA SER A 21 19.82 2.33 -13.18
C SER A 21 20.23 0.88 -12.92
N SER A 22 21.48 0.56 -13.18
CA SER A 22 22.07 -0.76 -13.10
C SER A 22 21.97 -1.36 -11.69
N TYR A 23 20.79 -1.83 -11.31
CA TYR A 23 20.59 -2.69 -10.15
C TYR A 23 20.83 -4.15 -10.58
N ASP A 24 21.71 -4.80 -9.87
CA ASP A 24 22.21 -6.15 -10.18
C ASP A 24 21.08 -7.19 -9.99
N ARG A 25 20.57 -7.75 -11.08
CA ARG A 25 19.56 -8.84 -11.08
C ARG A 25 20.02 -10.13 -10.37
N ARG A 26 21.25 -10.18 -9.86
CA ARG A 26 21.74 -11.33 -9.10
C ARG A 26 21.13 -11.43 -7.70
N ALA A 27 20.74 -10.31 -7.08
CA ALA A 27 20.10 -10.31 -5.77
C ALA A 27 18.68 -10.89 -5.80
N GLU A 28 17.94 -10.72 -6.92
CA GLU A 28 16.59 -11.31 -7.07
C GLU A 28 16.60 -12.85 -7.16
N LEU A 29 17.68 -13.46 -7.62
CA LEU A 29 17.76 -14.92 -7.77
C LEU A 29 18.13 -15.65 -6.46
N GLU A 30 18.80 -15.03 -5.51
CA GLU A 30 19.18 -15.69 -4.26
C GLU A 30 18.03 -15.81 -3.27
N VAL A 31 17.05 -14.92 -3.33
CA VAL A 31 15.81 -14.97 -2.51
C VAL A 31 14.90 -16.14 -2.95
N LEU A 32 14.99 -16.59 -4.18
CA LEU A 32 14.13 -17.64 -4.75
C LEU A 32 14.60 -19.08 -4.50
N LEU A 33 15.79 -19.33 -3.94
CA LEU A 33 16.40 -20.66 -3.89
C LEU A 33 16.39 -21.36 -2.52
N ALA A 34 15.82 -20.78 -1.48
CA ALA A 34 15.67 -21.43 -0.19
C ALA A 34 14.33 -22.21 -0.08
N ILE A 35 14.16 -23.25 -0.90
CA ILE A 35 13.02 -24.18 -0.78
C ILE A 35 13.47 -25.45 -0.06
N PRO A 36 13.06 -25.70 1.19
CA PRO A 36 13.12 -27.04 1.75
C PRO A 36 11.96 -27.88 1.20
N SER A 37 12.26 -29.08 0.72
CA SER A 37 11.31 -30.05 0.20
C SER A 37 10.28 -30.51 1.25
N ALA A 38 8.99 -30.49 0.92
CA ALA A 38 7.92 -31.06 1.70
C ALA A 38 7.95 -32.59 1.69
N GLN A 39 7.92 -33.21 2.87
CA GLN A 39 7.46 -34.59 3.02
C GLN A 39 6.25 -34.63 3.97
N SER A 40 5.20 -35.31 3.53
CA SER A 40 3.91 -35.44 4.18
C SER A 40 3.92 -36.48 5.30
N ALA A 41 3.17 -36.22 6.39
CA ALA A 41 2.54 -37.26 7.20
C ALA A 41 1.34 -36.69 7.98
N CYS A 42 0.32 -37.49 8.09
CA CYS A 42 -0.98 -37.31 8.73
C CYS A 42 -0.86 -36.67 10.14
N GLY A 43 -1.60 -35.57 10.37
CA GLY A 43 -1.67 -34.86 11.66
C GLY A 43 -1.13 -33.42 11.65
N MET A 44 -0.90 -32.81 10.49
CA MET A 44 -0.41 -31.44 10.42
C MET A 44 -1.54 -30.44 10.73
N GLU A 45 -1.33 -29.63 11.79
CA GLU A 45 -1.92 -28.30 11.84
C GLU A 45 -1.60 -27.62 10.51
N ILE A 46 -2.64 -27.12 9.81
CA ILE A 46 -2.45 -26.30 8.62
C ILE A 46 -1.82 -24.99 9.11
N THR A 47 -0.49 -24.91 9.03
CA THR A 47 0.20 -23.64 9.31
C THR A 47 0.10 -22.75 8.09
N MET A 48 -0.39 -21.51 8.29
CA MET A 48 -0.42 -20.49 7.26
C MET A 48 0.97 -20.25 6.69
N THR A 49 1.07 -19.88 5.41
CA THR A 49 2.37 -19.58 4.77
C THR A 49 3.08 -18.43 5.48
N ASP A 50 4.38 -18.55 5.67
CA ASP A 50 5.28 -17.49 6.14
C ASP A 50 6.33 -17.12 5.07
N ARG A 51 5.97 -17.34 3.79
CA ARG A 51 6.85 -17.19 2.63
C ARG A 51 6.73 -15.83 1.95
N HIS A 52 6.33 -14.80 2.70
CA HIS A 52 6.35 -13.44 2.17
C HIS A 52 7.77 -13.07 1.73
N PRO A 53 7.98 -12.59 0.51
CA PRO A 53 9.23 -11.95 0.13
C PRO A 53 9.49 -10.75 1.05
N TYR A 54 10.72 -10.58 1.50
CA TYR A 54 11.10 -9.35 2.21
C TYR A 54 12.53 -8.95 1.83
N TYR A 55 12.79 -7.66 1.86
CA TYR A 55 14.06 -7.08 1.47
C TYR A 55 14.50 -5.95 2.42
N GLU A 56 15.71 -6.03 2.92
CA GLU A 56 16.35 -4.93 3.67
C GLU A 56 16.89 -3.92 2.65
N PHE A 57 16.09 -2.89 2.31
CA PHE A 57 16.47 -1.90 1.31
C PHE A 57 17.30 -0.76 1.88
N GLU A 58 17.19 -0.54 3.20
CA GLU A 58 18.05 0.31 3.99
C GLU A 58 18.36 -0.38 5.32
N LYS A 59 19.48 -0.03 5.93
CA LYS A 59 19.91 -0.69 7.17
C LYS A 59 18.83 -0.68 8.24
N ASP A 60 18.44 -1.87 8.72
CA ASP A 60 17.37 -2.09 9.69
C ASP A 60 15.99 -1.59 9.21
N THR A 61 15.77 -1.57 7.88
CA THR A 61 14.52 -1.11 7.26
C THR A 61 14.12 -2.10 6.18
N TYR A 62 12.97 -2.73 6.35
CA TYR A 62 12.52 -3.83 5.52
C TYR A 62 11.21 -3.50 4.83
N GLU A 63 11.11 -3.83 3.56
CA GLU A 63 9.84 -4.00 2.86
C GLU A 63 9.49 -5.47 2.83
N ILE A 64 8.26 -5.80 3.21
CA ILE A 64 7.68 -7.14 3.15
C ILE A 64 6.57 -7.06 2.11
N ASP A 65 6.71 -7.83 1.01
CA ASP A 65 5.69 -7.90 -0.02
C ASP A 65 4.61 -8.90 0.37
N GLU A 66 3.37 -8.46 0.45
CA GLU A 66 2.24 -9.36 0.60
C GLU A 66 1.71 -9.80 -0.76
N PHE A 67 2.58 -10.44 -1.53
CA PHE A 67 2.23 -11.08 -2.81
C PHE A 67 1.56 -10.13 -3.82
N ASP A 68 2.15 -8.96 -4.03
CA ASP A 68 1.66 -7.85 -4.87
C ASP A 68 0.32 -7.22 -4.39
N CYS A 69 -0.24 -7.64 -3.25
CA CYS A 69 -1.43 -7.00 -2.69
C CYS A 69 -1.09 -5.64 -2.08
N SER A 70 -0.05 -5.60 -1.24
CA SER A 70 0.49 -4.37 -0.65
C SER A 70 1.89 -4.60 -0.10
N SER A 71 2.61 -3.51 0.17
CA SER A 71 3.89 -3.52 0.86
C SER A 71 3.70 -3.16 2.33
N ILE A 72 4.28 -3.97 3.20
CA ILE A 72 4.33 -3.78 4.65
C ILE A 72 5.75 -3.36 5.01
N PHE A 73 5.92 -2.39 5.90
CA PHE A 73 7.25 -1.93 6.27
C PHE A 73 7.58 -2.23 7.72
N LEU A 74 8.82 -2.70 7.96
CA LEU A 74 9.32 -2.96 9.31
C LEU A 74 10.57 -2.12 9.58
N PHE A 75 10.48 -1.25 10.58
CA PHE A 75 11.55 -0.38 11.04
C PHE A 75 12.14 -0.92 12.33
N VAL A 76 13.39 -1.33 12.31
CA VAL A 76 14.06 -1.88 13.49
C VAL A 76 14.94 -0.81 14.12
N GLY A 77 14.57 -0.37 15.33
CA GLY A 77 15.38 0.52 16.15
C GLY A 77 16.30 -0.25 17.11
N LYS A 78 16.98 0.47 18.01
CA LYS A 78 17.85 -0.16 19.01
C LYS A 78 17.05 -0.94 20.07
N GLU A 79 15.91 -0.41 20.50
CA GLU A 79 15.13 -0.92 21.64
C GLU A 79 13.89 -1.69 21.21
N ARG A 80 13.25 -1.26 20.13
CA ARG A 80 12.02 -1.84 19.59
C ARG A 80 11.93 -1.65 18.10
N ALA A 81 10.94 -2.26 17.49
CA ALA A 81 10.60 -2.07 16.08
C ALA A 81 9.24 -1.39 15.91
N LEU A 82 8.91 -1.00 14.67
CA LEU A 82 7.61 -0.52 14.26
C LEU A 82 7.23 -1.24 12.98
N LEU A 83 6.03 -1.82 12.96
CA LEU A 83 5.39 -2.41 11.80
C LEU A 83 4.39 -1.40 11.25
N LEU A 84 4.59 -0.96 10.03
CA LEU A 84 3.68 -0.09 9.30
C LEU A 84 2.88 -0.93 8.32
N ASP A 85 1.58 -0.97 8.51
CA ASP A 85 0.59 -1.79 7.85
C ASP A 85 0.71 -3.30 8.17
N THR A 86 -0.32 -4.05 7.80
CA THR A 86 -0.46 -5.47 8.10
C THR A 86 -0.95 -6.27 6.90
N GLY A 87 -1.04 -5.65 5.74
CA GLY A 87 -1.50 -6.28 4.52
C GLY A 87 -2.98 -6.68 4.53
N CYS A 88 -3.35 -7.49 3.57
CA CYS A 88 -4.64 -8.20 3.49
C CYS A 88 -4.81 -9.27 4.59
N GLY A 89 -3.73 -9.64 5.28
CA GLY A 89 -3.70 -10.74 6.23
C GLY A 89 -3.55 -12.10 5.55
N ILE A 90 -2.70 -12.17 4.54
CA ILE A 90 -2.28 -13.42 3.92
C ILE A 90 -1.11 -13.99 4.70
N GLY A 91 -1.21 -15.24 5.14
CA GLY A 91 -0.12 -15.96 5.79
C GLY A 91 0.19 -15.55 7.23
N ASP A 92 1.33 -16.02 7.75
CA ASP A 92 1.83 -15.71 9.10
C ASP A 92 2.81 -14.55 9.08
N LEU A 93 2.30 -13.31 9.03
CA LEU A 93 3.13 -12.10 9.09
C LEU A 93 3.97 -12.05 10.37
N LYS A 94 3.45 -12.52 11.51
CA LYS A 94 4.25 -12.61 12.76
C LYS A 94 5.44 -13.56 12.61
N GLY A 95 5.28 -14.65 11.86
CA GLY A 95 6.36 -15.57 11.50
C GLY A 95 7.45 -14.89 10.70
N VAL A 96 7.06 -14.07 9.71
CA VAL A 96 8.01 -13.28 8.92
C VAL A 96 8.76 -12.28 9.79
N ILE A 97 8.04 -11.52 10.64
CA ILE A 97 8.68 -10.56 11.56
C ILE A 97 9.70 -11.25 12.47
N ARG A 98 9.37 -12.43 13.03
CA ARG A 98 10.30 -13.20 13.87
C ARG A 98 11.58 -13.65 13.16
N LYS A 99 11.56 -13.80 11.83
CA LYS A 99 12.77 -14.08 11.02
C LYS A 99 13.69 -12.87 10.93
N ILE A 100 13.15 -11.67 11.09
CA ILE A 100 13.87 -10.40 10.95
C ILE A 100 14.34 -9.87 12.32
N THR A 101 13.47 -9.89 13.34
CA THR A 101 13.76 -9.34 14.65
C THR A 101 13.00 -10.05 15.77
N ASP A 102 13.61 -10.15 16.94
CA ASP A 102 13.01 -10.61 18.19
C ASP A 102 12.55 -9.48 19.12
N LYS A 103 12.75 -8.22 18.69
CA LYS A 103 12.40 -7.05 19.48
C LYS A 103 10.89 -6.87 19.60
N PRO A 104 10.40 -6.27 20.71
CA PRO A 104 9.02 -5.84 20.79
C PRO A 104 8.75 -4.78 19.70
N TYR A 105 7.55 -4.76 19.16
CA TYR A 105 7.19 -3.85 18.09
C TYR A 105 5.81 -3.23 18.29
N ILE A 106 5.66 -2.03 17.73
CA ILE A 106 4.41 -1.26 17.65
C ILE A 106 3.80 -1.55 16.28
N VAL A 107 2.47 -1.67 16.20
CA VAL A 107 1.75 -1.88 14.93
C VAL A 107 0.94 -0.63 14.62
N ILE A 108 1.13 -0.09 13.43
CA ILE A 108 0.49 1.13 12.95
C ILE A 108 -0.13 0.86 11.58
N ALA A 109 -1.35 1.37 11.37
CA ALA A 109 -1.96 1.45 10.05
C ALA A 109 -1.73 2.83 9.44
N SER A 110 -1.33 2.87 8.18
CA SER A 110 -1.27 4.09 7.40
C SER A 110 -2.67 4.65 7.16
N HIS A 111 -3.61 3.77 6.85
CA HIS A 111 -5.03 4.07 6.63
C HIS A 111 -5.90 2.82 6.79
N GLY A 112 -7.21 2.96 6.58
CA GLY A 112 -8.19 1.93 6.93
C GLY A 112 -8.52 0.90 5.85
N HIS A 113 -7.91 0.90 4.66
CA HIS A 113 -8.24 -0.08 3.64
C HIS A 113 -7.79 -1.49 4.00
N MET A 114 -8.50 -2.48 3.49
CA MET A 114 -8.35 -3.88 3.89
C MET A 114 -7.01 -4.51 3.51
N ASP A 115 -6.34 -3.99 2.52
CA ASP A 115 -5.00 -4.39 2.09
C ASP A 115 -3.87 -3.75 2.93
N HIS A 116 -4.24 -2.90 3.90
CA HIS A 116 -3.34 -2.32 4.89
C HIS A 116 -3.65 -2.78 6.32
N ILE A 117 -4.93 -3.03 6.64
CA ILE A 117 -5.34 -3.45 7.98
C ILE A 117 -5.85 -4.89 8.07
N GLY A 118 -5.89 -5.63 6.96
CA GLY A 118 -6.47 -6.98 6.91
C GLY A 118 -5.78 -8.00 7.81
N GLY A 119 -4.49 -7.84 8.08
CA GLY A 119 -3.73 -8.66 9.02
C GLY A 119 -3.80 -8.20 10.47
N ALA A 120 -4.44 -7.06 10.77
CA ALA A 120 -4.43 -6.46 12.10
C ALA A 120 -5.08 -7.34 13.19
N GLY A 121 -6.01 -8.23 12.82
CA GLY A 121 -6.61 -9.20 13.74
C GLY A 121 -5.61 -10.19 14.39
N ALA A 122 -4.40 -10.29 13.87
CA ALA A 122 -3.33 -11.06 14.50
C ALA A 122 -2.70 -10.34 15.70
N PHE A 123 -2.92 -9.05 15.88
CA PHE A 123 -2.26 -8.21 16.88
C PHE A 123 -3.23 -7.76 17.97
N ASP A 124 -2.73 -7.42 19.15
CA ASP A 124 -3.57 -6.98 20.26
C ASP A 124 -3.93 -5.51 20.19
N GLU A 125 -3.05 -4.67 19.65
CA GLU A 125 -3.22 -3.23 19.54
C GLU A 125 -2.85 -2.75 18.12
N LEU A 126 -3.56 -1.72 17.64
CA LEU A 126 -3.31 -1.08 16.35
C LEU A 126 -3.45 0.43 16.52
N TYR A 127 -2.40 1.19 16.19
CA TYR A 127 -2.50 2.62 16.01
C TYR A 127 -3.12 2.92 14.64
N ILE A 128 -4.20 3.69 14.63
CA ILE A 128 -4.90 4.12 13.40
C ILE A 128 -5.49 5.52 13.62
N ASN A 129 -5.53 6.33 12.57
CA ASN A 129 -6.21 7.62 12.65
C ASN A 129 -7.73 7.38 12.85
N PRO A 130 -8.35 8.01 13.85
CA PRO A 130 -9.76 7.79 14.17
C PRO A 130 -10.73 8.07 13.01
N ALA A 131 -10.36 8.90 12.04
CA ALA A 131 -11.18 9.17 10.87
C ALA A 131 -11.40 7.93 9.98
N ASP A 132 -10.53 6.92 10.10
CA ASP A 132 -10.62 5.67 9.35
C ASP A 132 -11.17 4.48 10.16
N ASN A 133 -11.56 4.68 11.42
CA ASN A 133 -12.08 3.59 12.26
C ASN A 133 -13.31 2.89 11.64
N TYR A 134 -14.09 3.60 10.82
CA TYR A 134 -15.29 3.05 10.18
C TYR A 134 -15.03 1.89 9.23
N PHE A 135 -13.81 1.77 8.68
CA PHE A 135 -13.43 0.61 7.88
C PHE A 135 -13.44 -0.70 8.68
N LEU A 136 -13.29 -0.60 10.00
CA LEU A 136 -13.34 -1.74 10.91
C LEU A 136 -14.77 -2.06 11.41
N ASP A 137 -15.79 -1.30 10.98
CA ASP A 137 -17.19 -1.48 11.40
C ASP A 137 -17.97 -2.41 10.44
N VAL A 138 -17.30 -3.44 9.96
CA VAL A 138 -17.88 -4.51 9.12
C VAL A 138 -17.78 -5.84 9.85
N SER A 139 -18.64 -6.81 9.50
CA SER A 139 -18.51 -8.16 10.08
C SER A 139 -17.22 -8.84 9.63
N PHE A 140 -16.70 -9.74 10.46
CA PHE A 140 -15.45 -10.46 10.14
C PHE A 140 -15.60 -11.33 8.88
N GLU A 141 -16.79 -11.90 8.66
CA GLU A 141 -17.10 -12.67 7.46
C GLU A 141 -17.02 -11.79 6.21
N LYS A 142 -17.63 -10.59 6.27
CA LYS A 142 -17.60 -9.66 5.13
C LYS A 142 -16.19 -9.12 4.88
N MET A 143 -15.45 -8.84 5.93
CA MET A 143 -14.05 -8.44 5.82
C MET A 143 -13.21 -9.55 5.18
N LEU A 144 -13.40 -10.81 5.60
CA LEU A 144 -12.70 -11.95 5.02
C LEU A 144 -13.05 -12.15 3.54
N GLU A 145 -14.34 -12.06 3.20
CA GLU A 145 -14.82 -12.14 1.81
C GLU A 145 -14.16 -11.06 0.93
N ASN A 146 -14.18 -9.80 1.38
CA ASN A 146 -13.60 -8.69 0.62
C ASN A 146 -12.10 -8.87 0.40
N ARG A 147 -11.33 -9.30 1.41
CA ARG A 147 -9.89 -9.56 1.31
C ARG A 147 -9.58 -10.72 0.36
N ARG A 148 -10.36 -11.80 0.41
CA ARG A 148 -10.25 -12.93 -0.54
C ARG A 148 -10.49 -12.48 -1.97
N ASN A 149 -11.55 -11.72 -2.20
CA ASN A 149 -11.88 -11.20 -3.53
C ASN A 149 -10.77 -10.30 -4.08
N TYR A 150 -10.18 -9.45 -3.24
CA TYR A 150 -9.07 -8.59 -3.63
C TYR A 150 -7.81 -9.41 -3.94
N ALA A 151 -7.41 -10.33 -3.09
CA ALA A 151 -6.25 -11.18 -3.31
C ALA A 151 -6.41 -12.07 -4.57
N ASP A 152 -7.60 -12.62 -4.82
CA ASP A 152 -7.91 -13.37 -6.05
C ASP A 152 -7.89 -12.49 -7.29
N PHE A 153 -8.31 -11.21 -7.17
CA PHE A 153 -8.22 -10.23 -8.24
C PHE A 153 -6.74 -9.93 -8.58
N ILE A 154 -5.90 -9.67 -7.59
CA ILE A 154 -4.47 -9.42 -7.78
C ILE A 154 -3.80 -10.62 -8.46
N ARG A 155 -4.07 -11.84 -8.02
CA ARG A 155 -3.54 -13.06 -8.65
C ARG A 155 -3.89 -13.15 -10.13
N LYS A 156 -5.11 -12.78 -10.49
CA LYS A 156 -5.55 -12.79 -11.91
C LYS A 156 -4.91 -11.67 -12.71
N ARG A 157 -4.76 -10.49 -12.10
CA ARG A 157 -4.14 -9.32 -12.75
C ARG A 157 -2.68 -9.58 -13.08
N GLU A 158 -1.93 -10.09 -12.11
CA GLU A 158 -0.48 -10.28 -12.24
C GLU A 158 -0.09 -11.53 -13.05
N ASP A 159 -1.01 -12.51 -13.16
CA ASP A 159 -0.80 -13.81 -13.84
C ASP A 159 0.51 -14.51 -13.39
N LYS A 160 0.79 -14.44 -12.07
CA LYS A 160 1.94 -15.03 -11.41
C LYS A 160 1.54 -16.18 -10.49
N TYR A 161 2.47 -17.09 -10.22
CA TYR A 161 2.31 -18.07 -9.16
C TYR A 161 2.68 -17.45 -7.81
N TYR A 162 1.78 -17.59 -6.84
CA TYR A 162 2.01 -17.22 -5.46
C TYR A 162 1.93 -18.43 -4.54
N PRO A 163 2.80 -18.56 -3.53
CA PRO A 163 2.87 -19.71 -2.64
C PRO A 163 1.83 -19.64 -1.51
N TYR A 164 0.59 -19.22 -1.82
CA TYR A 164 -0.51 -19.16 -0.86
C TYR A 164 -1.84 -19.54 -1.50
N SER A 165 -2.82 -19.87 -0.67
CA SER A 165 -4.22 -20.10 -1.01
C SER A 165 -5.10 -19.11 -0.28
N THR A 166 -5.97 -18.39 -1.00
CA THR A 166 -6.97 -17.50 -0.38
C THR A 166 -7.96 -18.23 0.51
N GLU A 167 -8.11 -19.54 0.33
CA GLU A 167 -8.98 -20.39 1.15
C GLU A 167 -8.34 -20.71 2.51
N ASN A 168 -7.02 -21.04 2.54
CA ASN A 168 -6.35 -21.59 3.71
C ASN A 168 -5.40 -20.62 4.40
N ASP A 169 -4.86 -19.65 3.67
CA ASP A 169 -3.83 -18.74 4.17
C ASP A 169 -4.36 -17.34 4.53
N MET A 170 -5.66 -17.07 4.38
CA MET A 170 -6.23 -15.79 4.82
C MET A 170 -6.54 -15.82 6.30
N LEU A 171 -5.99 -14.88 7.05
CA LEU A 171 -6.23 -14.71 8.49
C LEU A 171 -7.73 -14.53 8.79
N CYS A 172 -8.31 -15.43 9.55
CA CYS A 172 -9.64 -15.26 10.11
C CYS A 172 -9.57 -14.46 11.41
N TRP A 173 -10.26 -13.34 11.48
CA TRP A 173 -10.29 -12.54 12.69
C TRP A 173 -11.19 -13.19 13.73
N GLU A 174 -10.65 -13.42 14.92
CA GLU A 174 -11.41 -13.86 16.09
C GLU A 174 -11.81 -12.67 16.98
N LYS A 175 -11.00 -11.61 16.94
CA LYS A 175 -11.22 -10.36 17.70
C LYS A 175 -10.73 -9.15 16.91
N LYS A 176 -11.30 -7.98 17.17
CA LYS A 176 -10.71 -6.71 16.75
C LYS A 176 -9.49 -6.39 17.63
N PRO A 177 -8.41 -5.80 17.08
CA PRO A 177 -7.37 -5.21 17.92
C PRO A 177 -7.95 -4.05 18.72
N LYS A 178 -7.32 -3.73 19.84
CA LYS A 178 -7.58 -2.47 20.54
C LYS A 178 -7.07 -1.32 19.71
N LEU A 179 -7.95 -0.42 19.29
CA LEU A 179 -7.59 0.75 18.50
C LEU A 179 -6.98 1.82 19.40
N LEU A 180 -5.82 2.30 19.02
CA LEU A 180 -5.12 3.40 19.64
C LEU A 180 -5.10 4.59 18.65
N PRO A 181 -5.43 5.81 19.12
CA PRO A 181 -5.50 6.96 18.23
C PRO A 181 -4.12 7.30 17.68
N LEU A 182 -4.02 7.44 16.36
CA LEU A 182 -2.86 7.97 15.66
C LEU A 182 -3.15 9.42 15.28
N SER A 183 -2.29 10.34 15.74
CA SER A 183 -2.48 11.77 15.56
C SER A 183 -1.38 12.39 14.70
N ASP A 184 -1.71 13.50 14.07
CA ASP A 184 -0.74 14.33 13.34
C ASP A 184 0.40 14.79 14.23
N GLY A 185 1.64 14.64 13.74
CA GLY A 185 2.86 14.97 14.49
C GLY A 185 3.25 13.95 15.58
N GLN A 186 2.52 12.84 15.71
CA GLN A 186 2.87 11.81 16.69
C GLN A 186 4.20 11.14 16.35
N THR A 187 5.05 10.96 17.36
CA THR A 187 6.38 10.36 17.20
C THR A 187 6.48 9.02 17.91
N PHE A 188 7.24 8.10 17.32
CA PHE A 188 7.55 6.80 17.87
C PHE A 188 9.06 6.65 17.98
N ASP A 189 9.58 6.68 19.21
CA ASP A 189 11.01 6.45 19.49
C ASP A 189 11.27 4.94 19.55
N LEU A 190 12.12 4.47 18.66
CA LEU A 190 12.52 3.06 18.56
C LEU A 190 13.90 2.81 19.20
N GLY A 191 14.46 3.80 19.88
CA GLY A 191 15.83 3.82 20.35
C GLY A 191 16.82 4.22 19.24
N ARG A 192 17.26 5.48 19.23
CA ARG A 192 18.12 6.11 18.21
C ARG A 192 17.50 6.14 16.78
N ARG A 193 16.19 6.02 16.68
CA ARG A 193 15.40 6.13 15.45
C ARG A 193 14.01 6.60 15.81
N ILE A 194 13.57 7.67 15.19
CA ILE A 194 12.23 8.24 15.42
C ILE A 194 11.45 8.14 14.11
N ILE A 195 10.25 7.59 14.18
CA ILE A 195 9.27 7.64 13.11
C ILE A 195 8.21 8.67 13.50
N THR A 196 7.98 9.65 12.64
CA THR A 196 6.97 10.69 12.86
C THR A 196 5.83 10.54 11.87
N ALA A 197 4.61 10.48 12.38
CA ALA A 197 3.39 10.37 11.57
C ALA A 197 2.84 11.77 11.24
N TYR A 198 2.41 11.98 10.01
CA TYR A 198 1.77 13.22 9.55
C TYR A 198 0.47 12.91 8.84
N SER A 199 -0.57 13.71 9.10
CA SER A 199 -1.86 13.56 8.44
C SER A 199 -1.79 14.03 6.98
N CYS A 200 -2.21 13.18 6.07
CA CYS A 200 -2.26 13.46 4.62
C CYS A 200 -3.58 12.94 4.01
N PRO A 201 -4.75 13.45 4.46
CA PRO A 201 -6.03 13.00 3.97
C PRO A 201 -6.18 13.23 2.47
N GLY A 202 -6.73 12.25 1.76
CA GLY A 202 -6.92 12.30 0.31
C GLY A 202 -7.46 10.97 -0.21
N HIS A 203 -6.63 9.94 -0.19
CA HIS A 203 -7.02 8.58 -0.52
C HIS A 203 -8.06 8.06 0.48
N THR A 204 -7.82 8.25 1.79
CA THR A 204 -8.83 8.14 2.84
C THR A 204 -8.86 9.38 3.73
N PRO A 205 -9.93 9.59 4.53
CA PRO A 205 -9.98 10.68 5.51
C PRO A 205 -8.90 10.60 6.59
N GLY A 206 -8.52 9.38 6.99
CA GLY A 206 -7.54 9.12 8.03
C GLY A 206 -6.15 8.80 7.52
N GLU A 207 -5.86 8.99 6.24
CA GLU A 207 -4.55 8.71 5.65
C GLU A 207 -3.41 9.41 6.37
N MET A 208 -2.38 8.64 6.70
CA MET A 208 -1.17 9.09 7.38
C MET A 208 0.08 8.75 6.55
N VAL A 209 1.04 9.64 6.56
CA VAL A 209 2.38 9.43 6.00
C VAL A 209 3.41 9.49 7.11
N PHE A 210 4.60 8.92 6.89
CA PHE A 210 5.59 8.75 7.95
C PHE A 210 6.97 9.18 7.48
N ILE A 211 7.68 9.96 8.30
CA ILE A 211 9.09 10.30 8.06
C ILE A 211 9.96 9.55 9.05
N ASP A 212 10.94 8.84 8.53
CA ASP A 212 11.97 8.15 9.30
C ASP A 212 13.19 9.01 9.48
N SER A 213 13.52 9.35 10.71
CA SER A 213 14.68 10.19 11.05
C SER A 213 16.03 9.55 10.70
N LYS A 214 16.10 8.22 10.55
CA LYS A 214 17.34 7.48 10.29
C LYS A 214 17.66 7.41 8.80
N THR A 215 16.69 7.02 8.00
CA THR A 215 16.87 6.80 6.55
C THR A 215 16.48 8.00 5.72
N ARG A 216 15.77 8.98 6.31
CA ARG A 216 15.20 10.14 5.64
C ARG A 216 14.26 9.77 4.47
N TYR A 217 13.57 8.63 4.62
CA TYR A 217 12.47 8.26 3.74
C TYR A 217 11.15 8.85 4.23
N LEU A 218 10.35 9.34 3.29
CA LEU A 218 8.92 9.56 3.43
C LEU A 218 8.19 8.29 2.98
N PHE A 219 7.54 7.60 3.90
CA PHE A 219 6.61 6.50 3.64
C PHE A 219 5.23 7.11 3.43
N CYS A 220 4.80 7.21 2.18
CA CYS A 220 3.59 7.93 1.82
C CYS A 220 2.36 7.04 1.69
N ALA A 221 2.47 5.75 2.00
CA ALA A 221 1.37 4.78 1.87
C ALA A 221 0.64 4.96 0.53
N ASP A 222 -0.66 5.20 0.53
CA ASP A 222 -1.46 5.45 -0.67
C ASP A 222 -1.76 6.93 -0.91
N ALA A 223 -1.25 7.82 -0.06
CA ALA A 223 -1.37 9.26 -0.25
C ALA A 223 -0.65 9.75 -1.52
N CYS A 224 0.37 9.03 -2.01
CA CYS A 224 1.10 9.38 -3.22
C CYS A 224 1.51 8.13 -4.01
N ASN A 225 1.12 8.11 -5.27
CA ASN A 225 1.49 7.09 -6.24
C ASN A 225 1.43 7.70 -7.65
N ARG A 226 1.99 7.03 -8.65
CA ARG A 226 1.81 7.43 -10.06
C ARG A 226 0.37 7.22 -10.54
N ASN A 227 -0.34 6.24 -9.99
CA ASN A 227 -1.77 6.03 -10.24
C ASN A 227 -2.54 6.22 -8.94
N LEU A 228 -2.73 7.47 -8.55
CA LEU A 228 -3.36 7.83 -7.31
C LEU A 228 -4.89 7.72 -7.42
N LEU A 229 -5.50 7.10 -6.45
CA LEU A 229 -6.94 7.01 -6.29
C LEU A 229 -7.40 7.85 -5.10
N LEU A 230 -8.16 8.91 -5.36
CA LEU A 230 -8.86 9.64 -4.32
C LEU A 230 -10.25 8.99 -4.14
N MET A 231 -10.48 8.36 -2.98
CA MET A 231 -11.71 7.60 -2.68
C MET A 231 -12.88 8.52 -2.42
N GLN A 232 -13.46 9.05 -3.47
CA GLN A 232 -14.58 9.98 -3.41
C GLN A 232 -15.85 9.42 -4.07
N SER A 233 -15.73 8.23 -4.68
CA SER A 233 -16.82 7.63 -5.43
C SER A 233 -17.69 6.78 -4.52
N GLY A 234 -18.96 7.13 -4.42
CA GLY A 234 -20.04 6.27 -3.95
C GLY A 234 -20.52 6.50 -2.52
N ASP A 235 -19.71 6.93 -1.58
CA ASP A 235 -20.16 7.24 -0.22
C ASP A 235 -19.83 8.70 0.16
N HIS A 236 -20.78 9.58 -0.04
CA HIS A 236 -20.69 11.00 0.38
C HIS A 236 -21.12 11.21 1.85
N THR A 237 -21.08 10.15 2.66
CA THR A 237 -21.34 10.27 4.11
C THR A 237 -20.31 11.21 4.72
N GLU A 238 -20.77 12.18 5.49
CA GLU A 238 -19.91 13.14 6.17
C GLU A 238 -18.80 12.42 6.99
N GLY A 239 -17.56 12.84 6.79
CA GLY A 239 -16.38 12.24 7.43
C GLY A 239 -15.80 11.02 6.73
N ARG A 240 -16.46 10.48 5.68
CA ARG A 240 -15.92 9.35 4.88
C ARG A 240 -15.38 9.76 3.52
N TYR A 241 -15.32 11.05 3.27
CA TYR A 241 -14.96 11.63 1.98
C TYR A 241 -13.99 12.79 2.18
N VAL A 242 -13.07 12.94 1.23
CA VAL A 242 -12.10 14.04 1.22
C VAL A 242 -12.15 14.71 -0.15
N SER A 243 -12.33 16.03 -0.18
CA SER A 243 -12.28 16.80 -1.43
C SER A 243 -10.87 16.82 -2.02
N VAL A 244 -10.78 16.97 -3.35
CA VAL A 244 -9.47 17.16 -4.01
C VAL A 244 -8.78 18.40 -3.46
N GLU A 245 -9.53 19.47 -3.17
CA GLU A 245 -9.00 20.70 -2.57
C GLU A 245 -8.32 20.43 -1.20
N LYS A 246 -8.94 19.63 -0.35
CA LYS A 246 -8.38 19.25 0.95
C LYS A 246 -7.16 18.33 0.80
N ALA A 247 -7.23 17.36 -0.12
CA ALA A 247 -6.10 16.49 -0.44
C ALA A 247 -4.91 17.29 -0.97
N ALA A 248 -5.14 18.26 -1.86
CA ALA A 248 -4.10 19.15 -2.37
C ALA A 248 -3.41 19.96 -1.26
N LYS A 249 -4.19 20.51 -0.32
CA LYS A 249 -3.64 21.24 0.85
C LYS A 249 -2.79 20.34 1.75
N ALA A 250 -3.23 19.10 1.96
CA ALA A 250 -2.47 18.12 2.74
C ALA A 250 -1.16 17.76 2.03
N MET A 251 -1.21 17.46 0.74
CA MET A 251 -0.03 17.15 -0.07
C MET A 251 0.93 18.35 -0.16
N GLU A 252 0.43 19.58 -0.27
CA GLU A 252 1.26 20.80 -0.27
C GLU A 252 2.07 20.93 1.03
N ARG A 253 1.47 20.60 2.17
CA ARG A 253 2.18 20.53 3.44
C ARG A 253 3.31 19.50 3.41
N ILE A 254 3.07 18.30 2.87
CA ILE A 254 4.09 17.23 2.77
C ILE A 254 5.23 17.67 1.84
N VAL A 255 4.91 18.31 0.71
CA VAL A 255 5.91 18.88 -0.21
C VAL A 255 6.72 19.98 0.48
N SER A 256 6.12 20.78 1.35
CA SER A 256 6.85 21.84 2.11
C SER A 256 7.87 21.29 3.11
N MET A 257 7.81 19.99 3.42
CA MET A 257 8.71 19.30 4.36
C MET A 257 9.88 18.58 3.68
N LYS A 258 10.19 18.90 2.42
CA LYS A 258 11.27 18.25 1.65
C LYS A 258 12.67 18.34 2.27
N ASP A 259 12.91 19.23 3.20
CA ASP A 259 14.13 19.29 3.98
C ASP A 259 14.26 18.13 5.01
N GLN A 260 13.17 17.44 5.31
CA GLN A 260 13.12 16.35 6.28
C GLN A 260 13.27 14.95 5.66
N TYR A 261 13.10 14.80 4.34
CA TYR A 261 13.25 13.52 3.66
C TYR A 261 13.97 13.66 2.32
N ASP A 262 14.65 12.59 1.90
CA ASP A 262 15.42 12.54 0.66
C ASP A 262 14.78 11.60 -0.38
N HIS A 263 14.00 10.61 0.07
CA HIS A 263 13.34 9.62 -0.76
C HIS A 263 11.89 9.42 -0.37
N VAL A 264 11.08 8.97 -1.32
CA VAL A 264 9.65 8.67 -1.12
C VAL A 264 9.36 7.23 -1.50
N ILE A 265 8.63 6.52 -0.67
CA ILE A 265 8.21 5.14 -0.94
C ILE A 265 6.73 4.98 -0.55
N ASN A 266 5.96 4.29 -1.38
CA ASN A 266 4.54 4.03 -1.18
C ASN A 266 4.27 2.56 -0.85
N SER A 267 3.03 2.22 -0.52
CA SER A 267 2.66 0.86 -0.12
C SER A 267 2.32 -0.08 -1.28
N HIS A 268 2.51 0.34 -2.54
CA HIS A 268 2.36 -0.52 -3.72
C HIS A 268 3.56 -0.37 -4.64
N HIS A 269 4.19 -1.46 -5.03
CA HIS A 269 5.37 -1.42 -5.90
C HIS A 269 5.06 -1.57 -7.41
N ASP A 270 3.80 -1.34 -7.81
CA ASP A 270 3.33 -1.37 -9.20
C ASP A 270 4.13 -0.43 -10.13
N TYR A 271 4.59 0.71 -9.60
CA TYR A 271 5.29 1.77 -10.35
C TYR A 271 6.72 2.04 -9.85
N ARG A 272 7.22 1.17 -9.01
CA ARG A 272 8.60 1.14 -8.52
C ARG A 272 9.07 -0.30 -8.38
N GLY A 273 10.36 -0.55 -8.25
CA GLY A 273 10.86 -1.87 -7.90
C GLY A 273 10.63 -2.18 -6.41
N PHE A 274 10.56 -3.46 -6.06
CA PHE A 274 10.56 -3.93 -4.68
C PHE A 274 11.82 -3.41 -3.96
N GLY A 275 11.65 -2.75 -2.83
CA GLY A 275 12.73 -2.07 -2.09
C GLY A 275 13.24 -0.76 -2.71
N ALA A 276 12.70 -0.30 -3.83
CA ALA A 276 13.11 0.95 -4.47
C ALA A 276 12.15 2.11 -4.16
N PRO A 277 12.63 3.36 -4.08
CA PRO A 277 11.78 4.52 -3.93
C PRO A 277 10.99 4.82 -5.22
N LEU A 278 9.93 5.62 -5.07
CA LEU A 278 9.32 6.31 -6.20
C LEU A 278 10.32 7.30 -6.80
N ALA A 279 10.11 7.67 -8.07
CA ALA A 279 10.89 8.76 -8.66
C ALA A 279 10.62 10.08 -7.91
N ASP A 280 11.66 10.87 -7.65
CA ASP A 280 11.63 12.04 -6.76
C ASP A 280 10.59 13.10 -7.16
N TYR A 281 10.22 13.14 -8.45
CA TYR A 281 9.23 14.10 -8.98
C TYR A 281 7.77 13.70 -8.74
N VAL A 282 7.48 12.46 -8.33
CA VAL A 282 6.09 11.95 -8.27
C VAL A 282 5.25 12.73 -7.27
N VAL A 283 5.80 13.09 -6.12
CA VAL A 283 5.08 13.88 -5.09
C VAL A 283 4.71 15.26 -5.61
N ASP A 284 5.64 15.94 -6.30
CA ASP A 284 5.38 17.25 -6.89
C ASP A 284 4.35 17.19 -8.00
N GLN A 285 4.46 16.17 -8.86
CA GLN A 285 3.51 15.98 -9.95
C GLN A 285 2.11 15.61 -9.43
N ALA A 286 2.02 14.84 -8.34
CA ALA A 286 0.73 14.56 -7.70
C ALA A 286 0.07 15.83 -7.17
N LEU A 287 0.83 16.69 -6.48
CA LEU A 287 0.35 17.98 -6.01
C LEU A 287 -0.10 18.88 -7.16
N GLU A 288 0.71 19.02 -8.22
CA GLU A 288 0.37 19.83 -9.38
C GLU A 288 -0.87 19.30 -10.13
N CYS A 289 -1.02 17.98 -10.23
CA CYS A 289 -2.21 17.37 -10.81
C CYS A 289 -3.46 17.71 -9.98
N MET A 290 -3.39 17.60 -8.64
CA MET A 290 -4.50 17.99 -7.75
C MET A 290 -4.85 19.47 -7.89
N LYS A 291 -3.85 20.37 -7.93
CA LYS A 291 -4.07 21.81 -8.16
C LYS A 291 -4.79 22.08 -9.48
N LYS A 292 -4.37 21.41 -10.55
CA LYS A 292 -5.03 21.54 -11.86
C LYS A 292 -6.45 20.99 -11.88
N ILE A 293 -6.75 19.94 -11.09
CA ILE A 293 -8.14 19.47 -10.92
C ILE A 293 -8.97 20.56 -10.24
N VAL A 294 -8.47 21.15 -9.16
CA VAL A 294 -9.15 22.21 -8.41
C VAL A 294 -9.37 23.45 -9.29
N ASP A 295 -8.39 23.81 -10.10
CA ASP A 295 -8.49 24.97 -11.01
C ASP A 295 -9.31 24.69 -12.28
N GLY A 296 -9.74 23.45 -12.50
CA GLY A 296 -10.47 23.04 -13.71
C GLY A 296 -9.61 23.01 -14.98
N THR A 297 -8.28 22.95 -14.85
CA THR A 297 -7.31 22.97 -15.97
C THR A 297 -6.60 21.63 -16.18
N ALA A 298 -7.00 20.59 -15.45
CA ALA A 298 -6.40 19.26 -15.57
C ALA A 298 -6.64 18.66 -16.96
N GLU A 299 -5.61 18.04 -17.53
CA GLU A 299 -5.76 17.18 -18.69
C GLU A 299 -6.50 15.90 -18.28
N ILE A 300 -7.55 15.54 -19.04
CA ILE A 300 -8.37 14.37 -18.75
C ILE A 300 -8.11 13.31 -19.82
N ARG A 301 -7.87 12.07 -19.35
CA ARG A 301 -7.65 10.90 -20.24
C ARG A 301 -8.47 9.70 -19.79
N GLU A 302 -8.77 8.82 -20.75
CA GLU A 302 -9.25 7.46 -20.50
C GLU A 302 -8.04 6.51 -20.47
N ILE A 303 -7.92 5.72 -19.42
CA ILE A 303 -6.88 4.69 -19.26
C ILE A 303 -7.50 3.35 -18.91
N PRO A 304 -6.83 2.21 -19.15
CA PRO A 304 -7.27 0.93 -18.61
C PRO A 304 -7.42 1.00 -17.09
N ASP A 305 -8.50 0.41 -16.57
CA ASP A 305 -8.72 0.39 -15.12
C ASP A 305 -7.90 -0.75 -14.48
N PRO A 306 -6.91 -0.46 -13.63
CA PRO A 306 -6.12 -1.50 -12.97
C PRO A 306 -6.89 -2.30 -11.93
N LEU A 307 -8.08 -1.84 -11.52
CA LEU A 307 -8.95 -2.52 -10.55
C LEU A 307 -10.14 -3.24 -11.20
N GLN A 308 -10.31 -3.13 -12.53
CA GLN A 308 -11.37 -3.81 -13.25
C GLN A 308 -10.85 -4.32 -14.60
N LEU A 309 -10.74 -5.63 -14.72
CA LEU A 309 -10.29 -6.26 -15.98
C LEU A 309 -11.20 -5.87 -17.15
N ASN A 310 -10.59 -5.44 -18.25
CA ASN A 310 -11.26 -5.03 -19.49
C ASN A 310 -12.15 -3.76 -19.38
N ALA A 311 -11.99 -2.97 -18.33
CA ALA A 311 -12.63 -1.67 -18.18
C ALA A 311 -11.64 -0.52 -18.41
N THR A 312 -12.19 0.68 -18.65
CA THR A 312 -11.44 1.94 -18.65
C THR A 312 -11.97 2.84 -17.55
N LYS A 313 -11.11 3.75 -17.10
CA LYS A 313 -11.48 4.82 -16.16
C LYS A 313 -10.97 6.17 -16.63
N THR A 314 -11.71 7.22 -16.28
CA THR A 314 -11.32 8.60 -16.52
C THR A 314 -10.38 9.07 -15.42
N VAL A 315 -9.27 9.69 -15.78
CA VAL A 315 -8.26 10.22 -14.86
C VAL A 315 -7.86 11.64 -15.25
N ALA A 316 -7.46 12.43 -14.27
CA ALA A 316 -6.65 13.63 -14.52
C ALA A 316 -5.18 13.24 -14.64
N VAL A 317 -4.44 13.96 -15.47
CA VAL A 317 -3.04 13.65 -15.77
C VAL A 317 -2.16 14.89 -15.62
N TYR A 318 -1.03 14.72 -14.97
CA TYR A 318 0.07 15.69 -15.01
C TYR A 318 1.43 14.95 -14.93
N GLY A 319 2.25 15.14 -15.98
CA GLY A 319 3.50 14.37 -16.11
C GLY A 319 3.24 12.86 -16.16
N ASP A 320 3.83 12.13 -15.23
CA ASP A 320 3.68 10.68 -15.10
C ASP A 320 2.61 10.25 -14.08
N VAL A 321 1.89 11.22 -13.49
CA VAL A 321 0.88 10.95 -12.47
C VAL A 321 -0.52 10.97 -13.06
N PHE A 322 -1.31 9.97 -12.69
CA PHE A 322 -2.72 9.81 -13.01
C PHE A 322 -3.54 9.87 -11.73
N ILE A 323 -4.56 10.71 -11.66
CA ILE A 323 -5.44 10.80 -10.49
C ILE A 323 -6.87 10.44 -10.87
N THR A 324 -7.40 9.40 -10.22
CA THR A 324 -8.83 9.08 -10.25
C THR A 324 -9.53 9.88 -9.16
N TYR A 325 -10.60 10.61 -9.51
CA TYR A 325 -11.37 11.44 -8.58
C TYR A 325 -12.83 11.55 -9.02
N SER A 326 -13.71 11.96 -8.11
CA SER A 326 -15.10 12.32 -8.43
C SER A 326 -15.20 13.81 -8.76
N LYS A 327 -15.93 14.17 -9.82
CA LYS A 327 -16.17 15.57 -10.17
C LYS A 327 -16.96 16.32 -9.10
N GLU A 328 -17.85 15.63 -8.42
CA GLU A 328 -18.64 16.16 -7.30
C GLU A 328 -17.79 16.37 -6.04
N GLY A 329 -16.65 15.67 -5.96
CA GLY A 329 -15.73 15.69 -4.84
C GLY A 329 -14.56 16.65 -4.98
N VAL A 330 -14.57 17.60 -5.91
CA VAL A 330 -13.44 18.53 -6.10
C VAL A 330 -13.32 19.51 -4.94
N TYR A 331 -14.44 20.07 -4.48
CA TYR A 331 -14.47 21.08 -3.41
C TYR A 331 -15.15 20.55 -2.16
N GLU A 332 -14.79 21.13 -1.00
CA GLU A 332 -15.55 20.87 0.23
C GLU A 332 -16.98 21.40 0.06
N THR A 333 -17.96 20.60 0.46
CA THR A 333 -19.35 21.06 0.55
C THR A 333 -19.42 22.16 1.61
N ARG A 334 -19.88 23.34 1.20
CA ARG A 334 -20.06 24.52 2.07
C ARG A 334 -21.24 24.34 3.01
#